data_a98325b5330c5697756d9527345111b3
#
_entry.id   a98325b5330c5697756d9527345111b3
#
_cell.length_a   1.000
_cell.length_b   1.000
_cell.length_c   1.000
_cell.angle_alpha   90.00
_cell.angle_beta   90.00
_cell.angle_gamma   90.00
#
_symmetry.space_group_name_H-M   'P 1'
#
loop_
_entity.id
_entity.type
_entity.pdbx_description
1 polymer ?
#
loop_
_entity_poly.entity_id
_entity_poly.type
_entity_poly.pdbx_seq_one_letter_code
_entity_poly.pdbx_strand_id
1 'polypeptide(L)'
;MPIATINGIPLNYQVKGDGDLVVMIMGTGSPGRVWDLHQVPALLAAGYRVCTFDNRGIAPSGESLDGITIEDMVADTAGLIELLGGPAHVVGTSMGARVAQELALARPELVRKAVFLAGHARMDQFQRTLNEGERELEDAGIALPPKYRAAVTAVMNLSPATLADQHAARDWLDVFEFSGAKTSAGVRAQLAMARDFDRVDAYRAITRPCLSVGFADDRMIPAYLSKELASAIPGAVYQEIPDTGHYGYLERPEAVNKVVLDFLAG
;
A
#
# COMPACT_ATOMS: atom_id res chain seq x y z
N MET A 1 -18.75 -0.94 -10.54
CA MET A 1 -18.34 -1.24 -9.16
C MET A 1 -19.33 -0.55 -8.24
N PRO A 2 -19.79 -1.17 -7.14
CA PRO A 2 -20.67 -0.53 -6.20
C PRO A 2 -19.98 0.61 -5.49
N ILE A 3 -20.76 1.63 -5.09
CA ILE A 3 -20.34 2.75 -4.27
C ILE A 3 -21.17 2.71 -2.98
N ALA A 4 -20.53 2.80 -1.84
CA ALA A 4 -21.18 2.95 -0.54
C ALA A 4 -20.77 4.27 0.11
N THR A 5 -21.68 4.88 0.87
CA THR A 5 -21.30 6.02 1.72
C THR A 5 -20.71 5.50 3.01
N ILE A 6 -19.41 5.71 3.20
CA ILE A 6 -18.64 5.26 4.38
C ILE A 6 -17.88 6.47 4.92
N ASN A 7 -17.96 6.68 6.22
CA ASN A 7 -17.26 7.79 6.88
C ASN A 7 -17.48 9.15 6.16
N GLY A 8 -18.73 9.38 5.70
CA GLY A 8 -19.15 10.62 5.07
C GLY A 8 -18.74 10.81 3.60
N ILE A 9 -18.06 9.86 2.98
CA ILE A 9 -17.67 9.93 1.57
C ILE A 9 -18.22 8.75 0.75
N PRO A 10 -18.46 8.91 -0.57
CA PRO A 10 -18.68 7.79 -1.46
C PRO A 10 -17.36 6.99 -1.59
N LEU A 11 -17.39 5.71 -1.27
CA LEU A 11 -16.26 4.80 -1.41
C LEU A 11 -16.56 3.77 -2.50
N ASN A 12 -15.74 3.75 -3.54
CA ASN A 12 -15.83 2.80 -4.63
C ASN A 12 -15.11 1.51 -4.24
N TYR A 13 -15.81 0.37 -4.29
CA TYR A 13 -15.24 -0.92 -3.91
C TYR A 13 -15.71 -2.04 -4.83
N GLN A 14 -15.03 -3.17 -4.77
CA GLN A 14 -15.42 -4.39 -5.46
C GLN A 14 -15.20 -5.59 -4.53
N VAL A 15 -16.14 -6.53 -4.55
CA VAL A 15 -16.03 -7.79 -3.81
C VAL A 15 -16.15 -8.94 -4.78
N LYS A 16 -15.26 -9.93 -4.65
CA LYS A 16 -15.24 -11.17 -5.45
C LYS A 16 -15.04 -12.36 -4.52
N GLY A 17 -15.62 -13.53 -4.85
CA GLY A 17 -15.51 -14.76 -4.05
C GLY A 17 -16.45 -14.79 -2.84
N ASP A 18 -16.45 -15.92 -2.11
CA ASP A 18 -17.44 -16.22 -1.06
C ASP A 18 -16.82 -16.71 0.26
N GLY A 19 -15.50 -16.82 0.36
CA GLY A 19 -14.79 -17.31 1.55
C GLY A 19 -14.56 -16.28 2.63
N ASP A 20 -13.53 -16.48 3.43
CA ASP A 20 -13.08 -15.52 4.45
C ASP A 20 -12.67 -14.20 3.80
N LEU A 21 -13.11 -13.09 4.41
CA LEU A 21 -12.91 -11.76 3.84
C LEU A 21 -11.44 -11.33 3.95
N VAL A 22 -10.89 -10.90 2.81
CA VAL A 22 -9.60 -10.19 2.69
C VAL A 22 -9.87 -8.79 2.14
N VAL A 23 -9.49 -7.75 2.87
CA VAL A 23 -9.57 -6.35 2.42
C VAL A 23 -8.18 -5.88 2.02
N MET A 24 -8.05 -5.38 0.80
CA MET A 24 -6.78 -4.97 0.20
C MET A 24 -6.69 -3.46 0.09
N ILE A 25 -5.68 -2.87 0.74
CA ILE A 25 -5.48 -1.43 0.85
C ILE A 25 -4.29 -1.00 -0.01
N MET A 26 -4.57 -0.16 -1.00
CA MET A 26 -3.56 0.30 -1.95
C MET A 26 -2.67 1.40 -1.38
N GLY A 27 -1.47 1.54 -1.95
CA GLY A 27 -0.55 2.65 -1.68
C GLY A 27 -1.01 3.98 -2.26
N THR A 28 -0.24 5.03 -2.00
CA THR A 28 -0.52 6.41 -2.44
C THR A 28 -0.75 6.48 -3.94
N GLY A 29 -1.80 7.17 -4.35
CA GLY A 29 -2.08 7.50 -5.74
C GLY A 29 -2.58 6.35 -6.62
N SER A 30 -2.65 5.13 -6.10
CA SER A 30 -3.00 3.95 -6.90
C SER A 30 -4.45 3.50 -6.67
N PRO A 31 -5.18 3.14 -7.72
CA PRO A 31 -6.53 2.60 -7.60
C PRO A 31 -6.52 1.13 -7.17
N GLY A 32 -7.56 0.71 -6.44
CA GLY A 32 -7.71 -0.64 -5.93
C GLY A 32 -7.66 -1.74 -6.98
N ARG A 33 -8.07 -1.43 -8.24
CA ARG A 33 -8.02 -2.38 -9.36
C ARG A 33 -6.61 -2.89 -9.72
N VAL A 34 -5.54 -2.24 -9.25
CA VAL A 34 -4.17 -2.73 -9.48
C VAL A 34 -3.97 -4.12 -8.87
N TRP A 35 -4.63 -4.42 -7.76
CA TRP A 35 -4.62 -5.75 -7.15
C TRP A 35 -5.21 -6.85 -8.03
N ASP A 36 -6.07 -6.49 -9.01
CA ASP A 36 -6.69 -7.45 -9.95
C ASP A 36 -5.67 -8.09 -10.90
N LEU A 37 -4.48 -7.51 -11.05
CA LEU A 37 -3.45 -8.04 -11.94
C LEU A 37 -2.90 -9.39 -11.45
N HIS A 38 -2.67 -9.54 -10.14
CA HIS A 38 -1.97 -10.71 -9.61
C HIS A 38 -2.52 -11.22 -8.28
N GLN A 39 -2.78 -10.34 -7.29
CA GLN A 39 -3.10 -10.74 -5.92
C GLN A 39 -4.54 -11.24 -5.80
N VAL A 40 -5.50 -10.54 -6.39
CA VAL A 40 -6.91 -10.94 -6.36
C VAL A 40 -7.12 -12.33 -6.98
N PRO A 41 -6.60 -12.65 -8.18
CA PRO A 41 -6.71 -14.00 -8.73
C PRO A 41 -6.14 -15.10 -7.83
N ALA A 42 -4.99 -14.83 -7.20
CA ALA A 42 -4.35 -15.79 -6.30
C ALA A 42 -5.17 -16.06 -5.02
N LEU A 43 -5.70 -14.99 -4.41
CA LEU A 43 -6.56 -15.10 -3.23
C LEU A 43 -7.88 -15.79 -3.54
N LEU A 44 -8.50 -15.51 -4.69
CA LEU A 44 -9.73 -16.18 -5.13
C LEU A 44 -9.49 -17.68 -5.37
N ALA A 45 -8.36 -18.04 -6.01
CA ALA A 45 -7.98 -19.43 -6.23
C ALA A 45 -7.75 -20.19 -4.91
N ALA A 46 -7.34 -19.47 -3.85
CA ALA A 46 -7.20 -20.02 -2.50
C ALA A 46 -8.52 -20.01 -1.68
N GLY A 47 -9.64 -19.61 -2.29
CA GLY A 47 -10.97 -19.66 -1.68
C GLY A 47 -11.33 -18.46 -0.78
N TYR A 48 -10.63 -17.35 -0.88
CA TYR A 48 -10.95 -16.13 -0.14
C TYR A 48 -12.02 -15.30 -0.84
N ARG A 49 -12.77 -14.52 -0.05
CA ARG A 49 -13.60 -13.42 -0.52
C ARG A 49 -12.77 -12.13 -0.45
N VAL A 50 -12.49 -11.52 -1.59
CA VAL A 50 -11.56 -10.40 -1.71
C VAL A 50 -12.31 -9.11 -1.95
N CYS A 51 -12.04 -8.09 -1.14
CA CYS A 51 -12.49 -6.72 -1.33
C CYS A 51 -11.31 -5.84 -1.72
N THR A 52 -11.41 -5.18 -2.87
CA THR A 52 -10.55 -4.07 -3.28
C THR A 52 -11.35 -2.79 -3.31
N PHE A 53 -10.73 -1.65 -3.03
CA PHE A 53 -11.40 -0.35 -3.05
C PHE A 53 -10.42 0.76 -3.43
N ASP A 54 -10.97 1.86 -3.91
CA ASP A 54 -10.21 3.07 -4.17
C ASP A 54 -10.19 3.89 -2.88
N ASN A 55 -9.01 4.15 -2.34
CA ASN A 55 -8.84 5.00 -1.16
C ASN A 55 -9.45 6.40 -1.41
N ARG A 56 -9.87 7.09 -0.32
CA ARG A 56 -10.26 8.50 -0.43
C ARG A 56 -9.22 9.31 -1.20
N GLY A 57 -9.68 10.20 -2.08
CA GLY A 57 -8.82 10.96 -2.99
C GLY A 57 -8.51 10.26 -4.31
N ILE A 58 -8.91 9.00 -4.51
CA ILE A 58 -8.76 8.26 -5.76
C ILE A 58 -10.14 8.09 -6.41
N ALA A 59 -10.37 8.77 -7.52
CA ALA A 59 -11.63 8.69 -8.25
C ALA A 59 -11.96 7.24 -8.70
N PRO A 60 -13.24 6.80 -8.59
CA PRO A 60 -14.43 7.58 -8.25
C PRO A 60 -14.79 7.65 -6.76
N SER A 61 -13.91 7.23 -5.84
CA SER A 61 -14.10 7.52 -4.42
C SER A 61 -14.04 9.01 -4.14
N GLY A 62 -14.70 9.44 -3.05
CA GLY A 62 -14.80 10.84 -2.68
C GLY A 62 -13.44 11.49 -2.42
N GLU A 63 -13.31 12.74 -2.80
CA GLU A 63 -12.19 13.60 -2.48
C GLU A 63 -12.49 14.40 -1.21
N SER A 64 -11.56 14.46 -0.26
CA SER A 64 -11.61 15.40 0.85
C SER A 64 -10.81 16.64 0.46
N LEU A 65 -11.46 17.79 0.33
CA LEU A 65 -10.78 19.04 -0.02
C LEU A 65 -10.06 19.69 1.17
N ASP A 66 -10.42 19.26 2.39
CA ASP A 66 -9.87 19.80 3.65
C ASP A 66 -8.64 19.03 4.16
N GLY A 67 -8.06 18.22 3.28
CA GLY A 67 -6.94 17.32 3.61
C GLY A 67 -7.40 15.88 3.87
N ILE A 68 -6.43 14.99 3.96
CA ILE A 68 -6.63 13.57 4.26
C ILE A 68 -5.69 13.19 5.40
N THR A 69 -6.20 12.43 6.38
CA THR A 69 -5.39 11.87 7.47
C THR A 69 -5.33 10.35 7.41
N ILE A 70 -4.38 9.75 8.10
CA ILE A 70 -4.32 8.29 8.25
C ILE A 70 -5.55 7.80 9.02
N GLU A 71 -6.01 8.54 10.01
CA GLU A 71 -7.19 8.25 10.82
C GLU A 71 -8.45 8.19 9.95
N ASP A 72 -8.60 9.09 8.98
CA ASP A 72 -9.70 9.04 8.01
C ASP A 72 -9.67 7.75 7.18
N MET A 73 -8.49 7.35 6.69
CA MET A 73 -8.33 6.12 5.91
C MET A 73 -8.58 4.85 6.74
N VAL A 74 -8.18 4.88 8.00
CA VAL A 74 -8.49 3.81 8.96
C VAL A 74 -10.00 3.71 9.18
N ALA A 75 -10.69 4.84 9.38
CA ALA A 75 -12.14 4.89 9.55
C ALA A 75 -12.89 4.41 8.29
N ASP A 76 -12.41 4.77 7.09
CA ASP A 76 -12.96 4.27 5.83
C ASP A 76 -12.83 2.76 5.71
N THR A 77 -11.63 2.23 6.01
CA THR A 77 -11.36 0.79 5.95
C THR A 77 -12.19 0.03 6.99
N ALA A 78 -12.27 0.56 8.21
CA ALA A 78 -13.09 -0.02 9.28
C ALA A 78 -14.57 -0.08 8.87
N GLY A 79 -15.14 1.03 8.38
CA GLY A 79 -16.53 1.08 7.93
C GLY A 79 -16.82 0.15 6.75
N LEU A 80 -15.84 -0.04 5.85
CA LEU A 80 -15.96 -1.02 4.75
C LEU A 80 -15.97 -2.46 5.28
N ILE A 81 -15.10 -2.80 6.24
CA ILE A 81 -15.08 -4.12 6.89
C ILE A 81 -16.41 -4.39 7.61
N GLU A 82 -16.93 -3.42 8.35
CA GLU A 82 -18.23 -3.51 9.04
C GLU A 82 -19.39 -3.71 8.05
N LEU A 83 -19.42 -2.93 6.97
CA LEU A 83 -20.40 -3.08 5.88
C LEU A 83 -20.40 -4.48 5.28
N LEU A 84 -19.23 -5.10 5.15
CA LEU A 84 -19.05 -6.43 4.56
C LEU A 84 -19.22 -7.58 5.55
N GLY A 85 -19.55 -7.28 6.81
CA GLY A 85 -19.82 -8.27 7.85
C GLY A 85 -18.55 -8.88 8.47
N GLY A 86 -17.44 -8.09 8.53
CA GLY A 86 -16.16 -8.51 9.11
C GLY A 86 -16.25 -9.31 10.40
N PRO A 87 -15.12 -9.70 11.01
CA PRO A 87 -13.75 -9.22 10.77
C PRO A 87 -13.09 -9.79 9.52
N ALA A 88 -12.04 -9.11 9.05
CA ALA A 88 -11.34 -9.42 7.82
C ALA A 88 -9.84 -9.68 8.04
N HIS A 89 -9.21 -10.42 7.12
CA HIS A 89 -7.78 -10.28 6.88
C HIS A 89 -7.53 -8.96 6.16
N VAL A 90 -6.45 -8.27 6.49
CA VAL A 90 -6.12 -6.97 5.92
C VAL A 90 -4.75 -7.04 5.27
N VAL A 91 -4.65 -6.67 4.00
CA VAL A 91 -3.40 -6.64 3.24
C VAL A 91 -3.20 -5.22 2.71
N GLY A 92 -2.13 -4.56 3.11
CA GLY A 92 -1.82 -3.21 2.65
C GLY A 92 -0.41 -3.10 2.09
N THR A 93 -0.21 -2.18 1.11
CA THR A 93 1.12 -1.86 0.57
C THR A 93 1.45 -0.39 0.78
N SER A 94 2.71 -0.08 1.17
CA SER A 94 3.19 1.30 1.34
C SER A 94 2.29 2.10 2.30
N MET A 95 1.68 3.21 1.85
CA MET A 95 0.66 3.93 2.63
C MET A 95 -0.47 3.01 3.12
N GLY A 96 -0.94 2.08 2.28
CA GLY A 96 -1.96 1.09 2.66
C GLY A 96 -1.48 0.14 3.77
N ALA A 97 -0.18 -0.16 3.83
CA ALA A 97 0.40 -0.91 4.94
C ALA A 97 0.33 -0.11 6.25
N ARG A 98 0.59 1.21 6.20
CA ARG A 98 0.41 2.09 7.37
C ARG A 98 -1.05 2.13 7.83
N VAL A 99 -2.01 2.24 6.91
CA VAL A 99 -3.44 2.16 7.25
C VAL A 99 -3.77 0.83 7.92
N ALA A 100 -3.25 -0.30 7.40
CA ALA A 100 -3.46 -1.62 7.99
C ALA A 100 -2.84 -1.75 9.39
N GLN A 101 -1.66 -1.15 9.64
CA GLN A 101 -1.00 -1.11 10.95
C GLN A 101 -1.84 -0.33 11.96
N GLU A 102 -2.27 0.88 11.61
CA GLU A 102 -3.10 1.72 12.50
C GLU A 102 -4.49 1.09 12.73
N LEU A 103 -5.07 0.42 11.72
CA LEU A 103 -6.31 -0.34 11.89
C LEU A 103 -6.14 -1.50 12.86
N ALA A 104 -5.05 -2.28 12.73
CA ALA A 104 -4.76 -3.39 13.63
C ALA A 104 -4.50 -2.93 15.08
N LEU A 105 -3.97 -1.70 15.26
CA LEU A 105 -3.77 -1.07 16.56
C LEU A 105 -5.09 -0.56 17.15
N ALA A 106 -5.86 0.21 16.37
CA ALA A 106 -7.03 0.96 16.86
C ALA A 106 -8.31 0.11 16.92
N ARG A 107 -8.47 -0.87 16.02
CA ARG A 107 -9.67 -1.69 15.83
C ARG A 107 -9.32 -3.19 15.70
N PRO A 108 -8.58 -3.77 16.67
CA PRO A 108 -8.14 -5.17 16.57
C PRO A 108 -9.29 -6.16 16.40
N GLU A 109 -10.50 -5.84 16.86
CA GLU A 109 -11.69 -6.69 16.67
C GLU A 109 -12.14 -6.82 15.22
N LEU A 110 -11.77 -5.89 14.34
CA LEU A 110 -12.06 -5.94 12.91
C LEU A 110 -11.00 -6.67 12.11
N VAL A 111 -9.84 -6.99 12.70
CA VAL A 111 -8.70 -7.59 12.01
C VAL A 111 -8.48 -9.02 12.46
N ARG A 112 -8.52 -9.99 11.53
CA ARG A 112 -8.13 -11.38 11.78
C ARG A 112 -6.61 -11.54 11.76
N LYS A 113 -5.99 -11.18 10.64
CA LYS A 113 -4.54 -11.13 10.41
C LYS A 113 -4.23 -9.90 9.56
N ALA A 114 -3.05 -9.32 9.73
CA ALA A 114 -2.61 -8.17 8.94
C ALA A 114 -1.30 -8.47 8.20
N VAL A 115 -1.22 -8.07 6.93
CA VAL A 115 -0.04 -8.19 6.07
C VAL A 115 0.38 -6.79 5.62
N PHE A 116 1.64 -6.45 5.84
CA PHE A 116 2.24 -5.17 5.52
C PHE A 116 3.32 -5.35 4.44
N LEU A 117 2.99 -5.04 3.19
CA LEU A 117 3.92 -5.06 2.07
C LEU A 117 4.61 -3.69 1.99
N ALA A 118 5.94 -3.66 2.04
CA ALA A 118 6.70 -2.42 2.14
C ALA A 118 6.16 -1.49 3.26
N GLY A 119 5.93 -2.05 4.45
CA GLY A 119 5.49 -1.32 5.62
C GLY A 119 6.66 -0.83 6.47
N HIS A 120 6.44 0.24 7.25
CA HIS A 120 7.44 0.76 8.19
C HIS A 120 6.75 1.40 9.41
N ALA A 121 7.45 1.41 10.53
CA ALA A 121 6.94 1.98 11.80
C ALA A 121 7.39 3.43 12.02
N ARG A 122 8.42 3.88 11.32
CA ARG A 122 8.96 5.25 11.37
C ARG A 122 9.59 5.62 10.03
N MET A 123 9.81 6.89 9.85
CA MET A 123 10.59 7.38 8.71
C MET A 123 12.07 7.46 9.05
N ASP A 124 12.93 7.13 8.09
CA ASP A 124 14.36 7.42 8.17
C ASP A 124 14.71 8.79 7.58
N GLN A 125 15.98 9.18 7.67
CA GLN A 125 16.42 10.47 7.17
C GLN A 125 16.32 10.58 5.65
N PHE A 126 16.56 9.49 4.92
CA PHE A 126 16.44 9.50 3.46
C PHE A 126 14.99 9.76 3.02
N GLN A 127 14.03 9.07 3.63
CA GLN A 127 12.60 9.26 3.33
C GLN A 127 12.14 10.69 3.65
N ARG A 128 12.59 11.27 4.78
CA ARG A 128 12.29 12.67 5.12
C ARG A 128 12.80 13.61 4.04
N THR A 129 14.08 13.48 3.67
CA THR A 129 14.70 14.34 2.65
C THR A 129 14.04 14.19 1.28
N LEU A 130 13.70 12.93 0.88
CA LEU A 130 13.00 12.68 -0.37
C LEU A 130 11.63 13.36 -0.39
N ASN A 131 10.84 13.18 0.68
CA ASN A 131 9.52 13.81 0.80
C ASN A 131 9.57 15.34 0.83
N GLU A 132 10.59 15.92 1.46
CA GLU A 132 10.81 17.37 1.45
C GLU A 132 11.12 17.85 0.03
N GLY A 133 12.04 17.17 -0.68
CA GLY A 133 12.41 17.53 -2.04
C GLY A 133 11.26 17.37 -3.06
N GLU A 134 10.44 16.33 -2.93
CA GLU A 134 9.23 16.16 -3.75
C GLU A 134 8.25 17.33 -3.53
N ARG A 135 8.08 17.76 -2.30
CA ARG A 135 7.22 18.89 -1.96
C ARG A 135 7.78 20.21 -2.49
N GLU A 136 9.09 20.43 -2.38
CA GLU A 136 9.76 21.61 -2.94
C GLU A 136 9.58 21.67 -4.47
N LEU A 137 9.67 20.55 -5.18
CA LEU A 137 9.40 20.47 -6.62
C LEU A 137 7.96 20.87 -6.93
N GLU A 138 6.99 20.37 -6.15
CA GLU A 138 5.58 20.67 -6.34
C GLU A 138 5.27 22.15 -6.05
N ASP A 139 5.75 22.68 -4.93
CA ASP A 139 5.55 24.07 -4.51
C ASP A 139 6.18 25.07 -5.51
N ALA A 140 7.32 24.69 -6.09
CA ALA A 140 7.98 25.48 -7.14
C ALA A 140 7.31 25.36 -8.51
N GLY A 141 6.30 24.48 -8.65
CA GLY A 141 5.64 24.21 -9.94
C GLY A 141 6.56 23.59 -11.00
N ILE A 142 7.64 22.94 -10.57
CA ILE A 142 8.62 22.34 -11.48
C ILE A 142 8.11 21.00 -12.00
N ALA A 143 7.81 20.94 -13.30
CA ALA A 143 7.47 19.71 -14.01
C ALA A 143 8.73 19.09 -14.62
N LEU A 144 9.08 17.88 -14.18
CA LEU A 144 10.18 17.12 -14.79
C LEU A 144 9.80 16.66 -16.20
N PRO A 145 10.76 16.66 -17.17
CA PRO A 145 10.53 16.08 -18.48
C PRO A 145 10.01 14.63 -18.38
N PRO A 146 9.00 14.21 -19.17
CA PRO A 146 8.31 12.94 -19.00
C PRO A 146 9.25 11.73 -18.92
N LYS A 147 10.22 11.62 -19.83
CA LYS A 147 11.19 10.51 -19.84
C LYS A 147 12.12 10.53 -18.61
N TYR A 148 12.55 11.73 -18.18
CA TYR A 148 13.38 11.84 -16.99
C TYR A 148 12.59 11.43 -15.73
N ARG A 149 11.35 11.90 -15.60
CA ARG A 149 10.45 11.49 -14.53
C ARG A 149 10.24 9.97 -14.52
N ALA A 150 9.95 9.37 -15.69
CA ALA A 150 9.78 7.93 -15.84
C ALA A 150 11.02 7.15 -15.36
N ALA A 151 12.21 7.59 -15.78
CA ALA A 151 13.47 6.97 -15.38
C ALA A 151 13.73 7.08 -13.86
N VAL A 152 13.49 8.25 -13.26
CA VAL A 152 13.62 8.43 -11.80
C VAL A 152 12.61 7.57 -11.06
N THR A 153 11.34 7.55 -11.50
CA THR A 153 10.30 6.69 -10.92
C THR A 153 10.69 5.22 -11.01
N ALA A 154 11.22 4.77 -12.15
CA ALA A 154 11.68 3.39 -12.32
C ALA A 154 12.81 3.03 -11.35
N VAL A 155 13.83 3.88 -11.23
CA VAL A 155 14.94 3.66 -10.28
C VAL A 155 14.47 3.60 -8.84
N MET A 156 13.49 4.40 -8.46
CA MET A 156 12.98 4.44 -7.09
C MET A 156 12.09 3.25 -6.74
N ASN A 157 11.37 2.70 -7.72
CA ASN A 157 10.31 1.72 -7.45
C ASN A 157 10.59 0.30 -7.94
N LEU A 158 11.59 0.12 -8.81
CA LEU A 158 11.90 -1.18 -9.40
C LEU A 158 13.27 -1.70 -8.95
N SER A 159 13.40 -3.01 -8.93
CA SER A 159 14.67 -3.67 -8.65
C SER A 159 15.68 -3.51 -9.78
N PRO A 160 17.00 -3.58 -9.49
CA PRO A 160 18.04 -3.64 -10.51
C PRO A 160 17.83 -4.82 -11.48
N ALA A 161 17.32 -5.95 -11.00
CA ALA A 161 17.04 -7.12 -11.81
C ALA A 161 15.95 -6.84 -12.87
N THR A 162 14.87 -6.16 -12.50
CA THR A 162 13.82 -5.74 -13.45
C THR A 162 14.34 -4.71 -14.45
N LEU A 163 15.17 -3.76 -13.99
CA LEU A 163 15.74 -2.73 -14.87
C LEU A 163 16.81 -3.29 -15.84
N ALA A 164 17.44 -4.41 -15.50
CA ALA A 164 18.40 -5.10 -16.38
C ALA A 164 17.71 -5.90 -17.50
N ASP A 165 16.46 -6.32 -17.30
CA ASP A 165 15.64 -6.94 -18.36
C ASP A 165 15.13 -5.87 -19.32
N GLN A 166 15.64 -5.88 -20.57
CA GLN A 166 15.35 -4.84 -21.57
C GLN A 166 13.87 -4.78 -21.97
N HIS A 167 13.13 -5.87 -21.90
CA HIS A 167 11.70 -5.90 -22.20
C HIS A 167 10.89 -5.35 -21.03
N ALA A 168 11.11 -5.88 -19.85
CA ALA A 168 10.43 -5.40 -18.63
C ALA A 168 10.72 -3.91 -18.38
N ALA A 169 11.98 -3.49 -18.51
CA ALA A 169 12.36 -2.10 -18.32
C ALA A 169 11.65 -1.16 -19.29
N ARG A 170 11.52 -1.54 -20.58
CA ARG A 170 10.78 -0.75 -21.57
C ARG A 170 9.32 -0.61 -21.18
N ASP A 171 8.64 -1.73 -20.88
CA ASP A 171 7.22 -1.74 -20.55
C ASP A 171 6.94 -0.87 -19.32
N TRP A 172 7.77 -0.97 -18.29
CA TRP A 172 7.64 -0.13 -17.08
C TRP A 172 7.88 1.35 -17.37
N LEU A 173 8.90 1.69 -18.16
CA LEU A 173 9.19 3.07 -18.53
C LEU A 173 8.05 3.70 -19.33
N ASP A 174 7.45 2.96 -20.27
CA ASP A 174 6.27 3.40 -21.03
C ASP A 174 5.08 3.65 -20.10
N VAL A 175 4.81 2.75 -19.13
CA VAL A 175 3.76 2.93 -18.12
C VAL A 175 4.01 4.20 -17.31
N PHE A 176 5.24 4.43 -16.83
CA PHE A 176 5.55 5.61 -16.01
C PHE A 176 5.53 6.91 -16.81
N GLU A 177 5.95 6.89 -18.07
CA GLU A 177 5.87 8.05 -18.95
C GLU A 177 4.41 8.46 -19.19
N PHE A 178 3.54 7.48 -19.43
CA PHE A 178 2.12 7.69 -19.70
C PHE A 178 1.33 8.08 -18.46
N SER A 179 1.52 7.39 -17.34
CA SER A 179 0.70 7.56 -16.12
C SER A 179 1.01 8.83 -15.33
N GLY A 180 2.22 9.36 -15.45
CA GLY A 180 2.71 10.48 -14.64
C GLY A 180 2.31 11.88 -15.11
N ALA A 181 1.37 12.02 -16.06
CA ALA A 181 1.13 13.30 -16.75
C ALA A 181 0.44 14.36 -15.86
N LYS A 182 -0.40 13.98 -14.89
CA LYS A 182 -1.06 14.91 -13.96
C LYS A 182 -1.38 14.24 -12.63
N THR A 183 -0.98 14.84 -11.53
CA THR A 183 -1.39 14.44 -10.19
C THR A 183 -2.76 15.04 -9.87
N SER A 184 -3.77 14.22 -9.54
CA SER A 184 -5.09 14.71 -9.14
C SER A 184 -5.03 15.45 -7.80
N ALA A 185 -6.05 16.26 -7.48
CA ALA A 185 -6.16 16.93 -6.19
C ALA A 185 -6.16 15.94 -5.03
N GLY A 186 -6.87 14.81 -5.19
CA GLY A 186 -6.91 13.77 -4.16
C GLY A 186 -5.56 13.07 -3.95
N VAL A 187 -4.81 12.80 -5.02
CA VAL A 187 -3.44 12.26 -4.89
C VAL A 187 -2.52 13.27 -4.20
N ARG A 188 -2.62 14.56 -4.52
CA ARG A 188 -1.88 15.60 -3.79
C ARG A 188 -2.23 15.65 -2.31
N ALA A 189 -3.52 15.50 -1.96
CA ALA A 189 -3.96 15.43 -0.57
C ALA A 189 -3.38 14.21 0.16
N GLN A 190 -3.33 13.03 -0.49
CA GLN A 190 -2.65 11.86 0.06
C GLN A 190 -1.14 12.11 0.25
N LEU A 191 -0.49 12.75 -0.72
CA LEU A 191 0.94 13.11 -0.63
C LEU A 191 1.21 14.15 0.47
N ALA A 192 0.27 15.01 0.77
CA ALA A 192 0.35 16.04 1.81
C ALA A 192 0.09 15.52 3.24
N MET A 193 -0.39 14.27 3.42
CA MET A 193 -0.57 13.69 4.75
C MET A 193 0.72 13.77 5.57
N ALA A 194 0.57 13.95 6.90
CA ALA A 194 1.72 13.98 7.80
C ALA A 194 2.62 12.76 7.61
N ARG A 195 3.83 13.01 7.12
CA ARG A 195 4.77 11.97 6.71
C ARG A 195 5.84 11.71 7.75
N ASP A 196 6.11 12.69 8.61
CA ASP A 196 7.03 12.49 9.72
C ASP A 196 6.29 11.84 10.88
N PHE A 197 6.62 10.59 11.12
CA PHE A 197 6.02 9.80 12.20
C PHE A 197 7.03 8.80 12.77
N ASP A 198 6.84 8.49 14.04
CA ASP A 198 7.48 7.37 14.74
C ASP A 198 6.41 6.67 15.58
N ARG A 199 6.12 5.42 15.21
CA ARG A 199 5.08 4.57 15.82
C ARG A 199 5.66 3.30 16.42
N VAL A 200 6.99 3.16 16.46
CA VAL A 200 7.67 1.95 16.94
C VAL A 200 7.15 1.51 18.31
N ASP A 201 7.06 2.43 19.27
CA ASP A 201 6.57 2.09 20.60
C ASP A 201 5.06 1.81 20.62
N ALA A 202 4.26 2.54 19.86
CA ALA A 202 2.82 2.33 19.79
C ALA A 202 2.46 0.95 19.23
N TYR A 203 3.21 0.48 18.22
CA TYR A 203 2.93 -0.81 17.57
C TYR A 203 3.24 -2.03 18.46
N ARG A 204 3.92 -1.85 19.60
CA ARG A 204 4.03 -2.89 20.64
C ARG A 204 2.68 -3.31 21.22
N ALA A 205 1.65 -2.49 21.06
CA ALA A 205 0.29 -2.79 21.51
C ALA A 205 -0.56 -3.54 20.46
N ILE A 206 -0.04 -3.80 19.26
CA ILE A 206 -0.74 -4.61 18.26
C ILE A 206 -0.76 -6.06 18.74
N THR A 207 -1.97 -6.64 18.85
CA THR A 207 -2.19 -8.00 19.38
C THR A 207 -2.59 -9.02 18.30
N ARG A 208 -2.84 -8.54 17.07
CA ARG A 208 -3.26 -9.41 15.97
C ARG A 208 -2.05 -10.06 15.31
N PRO A 209 -2.17 -11.28 14.76
CA PRO A 209 -1.09 -11.88 13.98
C PRO A 209 -0.74 -10.99 12.79
N CYS A 210 0.55 -10.65 12.65
CA CYS A 210 1.05 -9.75 11.63
C CYS A 210 2.19 -10.38 10.81
N LEU A 211 2.20 -10.08 9.51
CA LEU A 211 3.32 -10.35 8.60
C LEU A 211 3.82 -9.03 8.01
N SER A 212 5.09 -8.75 8.17
CA SER A 212 5.77 -7.66 7.47
C SER A 212 6.64 -8.21 6.35
N VAL A 213 6.40 -7.74 5.14
CA VAL A 213 7.16 -8.14 3.94
C VAL A 213 8.01 -6.97 3.48
N GLY A 214 9.32 -7.15 3.54
CA GLY A 214 10.30 -6.23 2.97
C GLY A 214 10.66 -6.63 1.53
N PHE A 215 10.86 -5.65 0.67
CA PHE A 215 11.38 -5.84 -0.67
C PHE A 215 12.87 -5.47 -0.68
N ALA A 216 13.74 -6.42 -1.10
CA ALA A 216 15.18 -6.31 -0.87
C ALA A 216 15.85 -5.09 -1.50
N ASP A 217 15.33 -4.65 -2.66
CA ASP A 217 15.86 -3.51 -3.42
C ASP A 217 14.97 -2.25 -3.32
N ASP A 218 14.02 -2.22 -2.38
CA ASP A 218 13.12 -1.07 -2.18
C ASP A 218 13.91 0.15 -1.70
N ARG A 219 13.87 1.22 -2.50
CA ARG A 219 14.50 2.50 -2.17
C ARG A 219 13.55 3.49 -1.53
N MET A 220 12.23 3.29 -1.71
CA MET A 220 11.21 4.13 -1.08
C MET A 220 11.04 3.78 0.40
N ILE A 221 10.93 2.49 0.70
CA ILE A 221 10.83 1.96 2.06
C ILE A 221 11.81 0.78 2.18
N PRO A 222 13.08 1.04 2.49
CA PRO A 222 14.10 0.01 2.58
C PRO A 222 13.72 -1.17 3.47
N ALA A 223 14.05 -2.38 3.04
CA ALA A 223 13.64 -3.63 3.70
C ALA A 223 13.97 -3.68 5.20
N TYR A 224 15.04 -3.00 5.64
CA TYR A 224 15.38 -2.93 7.07
C TYR A 224 14.30 -2.22 7.92
N LEU A 225 13.54 -1.27 7.35
CA LEU A 225 12.41 -0.62 8.04
C LEU A 225 11.22 -1.57 8.20
N SER A 226 10.96 -2.43 7.21
CA SER A 226 9.96 -3.49 7.32
C SER A 226 10.36 -4.56 8.35
N LYS A 227 11.65 -4.85 8.47
CA LYS A 227 12.19 -5.74 9.51
C LYS A 227 12.08 -5.11 10.90
N GLU A 228 12.36 -3.82 11.03
CA GLU A 228 12.18 -3.05 12.26
C GLU A 228 10.71 -3.04 12.70
N LEU A 229 9.77 -2.82 11.74
CA LEU A 229 8.33 -2.92 11.99
C LEU A 229 7.94 -4.28 12.58
N ALA A 230 8.39 -5.39 11.96
CA ALA A 230 8.12 -6.73 12.50
C ALA A 230 8.68 -6.89 13.92
N SER A 231 9.87 -6.35 14.18
CA SER A 231 10.51 -6.42 15.51
C SER A 231 9.76 -5.61 16.58
N ALA A 232 9.03 -4.56 16.18
CA ALA A 232 8.24 -3.74 17.09
C ALA A 232 6.93 -4.42 17.50
N ILE A 233 6.34 -5.26 16.64
CA ILE A 233 5.04 -5.91 16.88
C ILE A 233 5.25 -7.28 17.53
N PRO A 234 4.70 -7.56 18.71
CA PRO A 234 4.85 -8.84 19.38
C PRO A 234 4.36 -10.02 18.51
N GLY A 235 5.23 -10.99 18.26
CA GLY A 235 4.90 -12.18 17.49
C GLY A 235 4.75 -11.98 15.97
N ALA A 236 5.06 -10.81 15.44
CA ALA A 236 5.02 -10.60 14.00
C ALA A 236 6.11 -11.40 13.27
N VAL A 237 5.75 -11.86 12.08
CA VAL A 237 6.67 -12.57 11.17
C VAL A 237 7.28 -11.56 10.20
N TYR A 238 8.57 -11.69 9.88
CA TYR A 238 9.23 -10.95 8.82
C TYR A 238 9.61 -11.88 7.67
N GLN A 239 9.33 -11.43 6.45
CA GLN A 239 9.81 -12.08 5.22
C GLN A 239 10.41 -11.02 4.30
N GLU A 240 11.51 -11.39 3.62
CA GLU A 240 12.14 -10.55 2.61
C GLU A 240 12.05 -11.22 1.25
N ILE A 241 11.65 -10.46 0.23
CA ILE A 241 11.56 -10.94 -1.14
C ILE A 241 12.75 -10.38 -1.92
N PRO A 242 13.64 -11.23 -2.44
CA PRO A 242 14.78 -10.79 -3.23
C PRO A 242 14.36 -10.28 -4.62
N ASP A 243 15.23 -9.52 -5.26
CA ASP A 243 15.05 -8.98 -6.61
C ASP A 243 13.73 -8.19 -6.78
N THR A 244 13.35 -7.41 -5.75
CA THR A 244 12.13 -6.60 -5.73
C THR A 244 12.40 -5.20 -5.24
N GLY A 245 11.92 -4.20 -5.99
CA GLY A 245 11.80 -2.81 -5.55
C GLY A 245 10.49 -2.54 -4.84
N HIS A 246 10.09 -1.27 -4.71
CA HIS A 246 8.85 -0.87 -4.03
C HIS A 246 7.59 -1.51 -4.62
N TYR A 247 7.60 -1.81 -5.91
CA TYR A 247 6.52 -2.52 -6.60
C TYR A 247 6.73 -4.04 -6.64
N GLY A 248 7.39 -4.62 -5.62
CA GLY A 248 7.69 -6.04 -5.54
C GLY A 248 6.48 -6.95 -5.74
N TYR A 249 5.29 -6.53 -5.32
CA TYR A 249 4.03 -7.26 -5.54
C TYR A 249 3.60 -7.32 -7.02
N LEU A 250 4.18 -6.48 -7.89
CA LEU A 250 4.02 -6.51 -9.34
C LEU A 250 5.24 -7.10 -10.06
N GLU A 251 6.45 -6.94 -9.50
CA GLU A 251 7.69 -7.46 -10.09
C GLU A 251 7.84 -8.98 -9.91
N ARG A 252 7.46 -9.49 -8.73
CA ARG A 252 7.57 -10.93 -8.36
C ARG A 252 6.27 -11.41 -7.70
N PRO A 253 5.14 -11.32 -8.41
CA PRO A 253 3.82 -11.56 -7.83
C PRO A 253 3.66 -12.96 -7.24
N GLU A 254 4.26 -13.99 -7.86
CA GLU A 254 4.16 -15.36 -7.38
C GLU A 254 4.83 -15.53 -6.01
N ALA A 255 6.02 -14.94 -5.82
CA ALA A 255 6.74 -15.00 -4.57
C ALA A 255 5.98 -14.26 -3.46
N VAL A 256 5.46 -13.07 -3.76
CA VAL A 256 4.68 -12.27 -2.81
C VAL A 256 3.36 -12.98 -2.46
N ASN A 257 2.63 -13.47 -3.47
CA ASN A 257 1.36 -14.18 -3.26
C ASN A 257 1.57 -15.43 -2.41
N LYS A 258 2.65 -16.20 -2.66
CA LYS A 258 2.96 -17.39 -1.85
C LYS A 258 3.12 -17.04 -0.37
N VAL A 259 3.94 -16.03 -0.07
CA VAL A 259 4.20 -15.60 1.33
C VAL A 259 2.93 -15.10 2.01
N VAL A 260 2.10 -14.33 1.29
CA VAL A 260 0.82 -13.84 1.80
C VAL A 260 -0.14 -15.01 2.07
N LEU A 261 -0.32 -15.91 1.12
CA LEU A 261 -1.24 -17.06 1.24
C LEU A 261 -0.81 -18.02 2.35
N ASP A 262 0.47 -18.35 2.45
CA ASP A 262 1.00 -19.20 3.51
C ASP A 262 0.69 -18.62 4.91
N PHE A 263 0.87 -17.30 5.07
CA PHE A 263 0.56 -16.63 6.33
C PHE A 263 -0.94 -16.57 6.63
N LEU A 264 -1.78 -16.31 5.63
CA LEU A 264 -3.22 -16.23 5.84
C LEU A 264 -3.81 -17.60 6.21
N ALA A 265 -3.31 -18.69 5.62
CA ALA A 265 -3.79 -20.05 5.85
C ALA A 265 -3.37 -20.63 7.22
N GLY A 266 -2.17 -20.33 7.74
CA GLY A 266 -1.65 -20.81 9.03
C GLY A 266 -2.24 -20.07 10.21
#